data_05637c060a8ab9226a4d03e070e7fb1a
#
_entry.id   05637c060a8ab9226a4d03e070e7fb1a
#
_cell.length_a   1.000
_cell.length_b   1.000
_cell.length_c   1.000
_cell.angle_alpha   90.00
_cell.angle_beta   90.00
_cell.angle_gamma   90.00
#
_symmetry.space_group_name_H-M   'P 1'
#
loop_
_entity.id
_entity.type
_entity.pdbx_description
1 polymer ?
#
loop_
_entity_poly.entity_id
_entity_poly.type
_entity_poly.pdbx_seq_one_letter_code
_entity_poly.pdbx_strand_id
1 'polypeptide(L)'
;MPLPKITTTEYELELPSNGKTVKYRPFLVKEEKILILALEGGDQKDITNAVKQVIKECVITKGLKIDNLPAFDIEYLFLNIRGKSVGESIDLLVTCGDDGKTEVSVTVPISDIQVVRSEDHTSEIEIGDGWTVKMKYPSLNQFIDSNFTDSEDTIEKSFNVLSSCIEMVYNDEEMFAASDCTKKELKEWVEALTSQQFQKLEKFFETMPKLSHKLTVTNPNTKKENTVVLEGLADFFA
;
A
#
# COMPACT_ATOMS: atom_id res chain seq x y z
N MET A 1 12.60 31.05 -31.10
CA MET A 1 12.99 31.21 -29.67
C MET A 1 12.54 29.94 -28.94
N PRO A 2 13.40 29.30 -28.14
CA PRO A 2 12.97 28.20 -27.29
C PRO A 2 12.02 28.75 -26.22
N LEU A 3 10.95 28.01 -25.93
CA LEU A 3 10.03 28.34 -24.84
C LEU A 3 10.77 28.31 -23.49
N PRO A 4 10.37 29.12 -22.49
CA PRO A 4 11.00 29.14 -21.19
C PRO A 4 10.79 27.78 -20.49
N LYS A 5 11.81 27.30 -19.77
CA LYS A 5 11.66 26.13 -18.89
C LYS A 5 10.93 26.59 -17.63
N ILE A 6 9.81 25.95 -17.34
CA ILE A 6 9.05 26.18 -16.12
C ILE A 6 9.63 25.23 -15.05
N THR A 7 10.07 25.81 -13.93
CA THR A 7 10.54 25.04 -12.76
C THR A 7 9.37 24.70 -11.87
N THR A 8 9.37 23.49 -11.32
CA THR A 8 8.37 23.03 -10.34
C THR A 8 8.89 23.19 -8.92
N THR A 9 7.99 23.47 -7.99
CA THR A 9 8.34 23.46 -6.56
C THR A 9 8.65 22.04 -6.11
N GLU A 10 9.66 21.90 -5.25
CA GLU A 10 10.01 20.62 -4.63
C GLU A 10 9.43 20.56 -3.21
N TYR A 11 9.00 19.39 -2.81
CA TYR A 11 8.44 19.08 -1.49
C TYR A 11 9.19 17.92 -0.86
N GLU A 12 9.06 17.77 0.45
CA GLU A 12 9.65 16.69 1.24
C GLU A 12 8.54 15.92 1.96
N LEU A 13 8.72 14.62 2.11
CA LEU A 13 7.83 13.70 2.79
C LEU A 13 8.64 12.63 3.51
N GLU A 14 8.24 12.25 4.71
CA GLU A 14 8.80 11.10 5.42
C GLU A 14 8.00 9.84 5.10
N LEU A 15 8.69 8.77 4.70
CA LEU A 15 8.06 7.49 4.43
C LEU A 15 7.60 6.82 5.74
N PRO A 16 6.33 6.40 5.84
CA PRO A 16 5.80 5.77 7.04
C PRO A 16 6.51 4.49 7.47
N SER A 17 7.08 3.74 6.53
CA SER A 17 7.76 2.46 6.81
C SER A 17 9.07 2.61 7.58
N ASN A 18 9.83 3.68 7.33
CA ASN A 18 11.22 3.78 7.81
C ASN A 18 11.68 5.20 8.17
N GLY A 19 10.80 6.21 8.11
CA GLY A 19 11.10 7.60 8.43
C GLY A 19 12.08 8.30 7.46
N LYS A 20 12.39 7.69 6.31
CA LYS A 20 13.28 8.32 5.33
C LYS A 20 12.61 9.48 4.63
N THR A 21 13.29 10.62 4.58
CA THR A 21 12.81 11.79 3.84
C THR A 21 12.98 11.59 2.34
N VAL A 22 11.89 11.76 1.61
CA VAL A 22 11.83 11.69 0.14
C VAL A 22 11.50 13.06 -0.41
N LYS A 23 12.32 13.54 -1.36
CA LYS A 23 12.03 14.75 -2.13
C LYS A 23 11.26 14.40 -3.38
N TYR A 24 10.21 15.16 -3.64
CA TYR A 24 9.36 14.96 -4.80
C TYR A 24 8.86 16.30 -5.38
N ARG A 25 8.37 16.25 -6.59
CA ARG A 25 7.66 17.35 -7.25
C ARG A 25 6.23 16.95 -7.59
N PRO A 26 5.34 17.91 -7.79
CA PRO A 26 4.04 17.65 -8.40
C PRO A 26 4.20 16.99 -9.77
N PHE A 27 3.23 16.20 -10.17
CA PHE A 27 3.20 15.69 -11.54
C PHE A 27 2.81 16.80 -12.53
N LEU A 28 3.26 16.65 -13.76
CA LEU A 28 2.97 17.55 -14.86
C LEU A 28 1.86 16.93 -15.74
N VAL A 29 1.36 17.69 -16.70
CA VAL A 29 0.33 17.23 -17.65
C VAL A 29 0.72 15.92 -18.36
N LYS A 30 2.01 15.67 -18.58
CA LYS A 30 2.48 14.42 -19.20
C LYS A 30 2.28 13.20 -18.31
N GLU A 31 2.49 13.33 -16.99
CA GLU A 31 2.23 12.27 -16.03
C GLU A 31 0.72 12.12 -15.76
N GLU A 32 -0.02 13.22 -15.70
CA GLU A 32 -1.48 13.21 -15.57
C GLU A 32 -2.15 12.45 -16.72
N LYS A 33 -1.67 12.64 -17.95
CA LYS A 33 -2.15 11.90 -19.12
C LYS A 33 -1.98 10.38 -18.96
N ILE A 34 -0.88 9.93 -18.34
CA ILE A 34 -0.64 8.50 -18.08
C ILE A 34 -1.72 7.94 -17.14
N LEU A 35 -2.05 8.69 -16.07
CA LEU A 35 -3.08 8.29 -15.12
C LEU A 35 -4.46 8.25 -15.76
N ILE A 36 -4.84 9.28 -16.54
CA ILE A 36 -6.14 9.35 -17.22
C ILE A 36 -6.29 8.14 -18.16
N LEU A 37 -5.29 7.84 -18.98
CA LEU A 37 -5.36 6.73 -19.92
C LEU A 37 -5.48 5.36 -19.21
N ALA A 38 -4.82 5.20 -18.07
CA ALA A 38 -4.93 3.97 -17.29
C ALA A 38 -6.32 3.84 -16.65
N LEU A 39 -6.88 4.94 -16.13
CA LEU A 39 -8.22 4.96 -15.56
C LEU A 39 -9.31 4.69 -16.61
N GLU A 40 -9.19 5.27 -17.82
CA GLU A 40 -10.10 5.00 -18.93
C GLU A 40 -10.07 3.53 -19.37
N GLY A 41 -8.91 2.88 -19.28
CA GLY A 41 -8.75 1.44 -19.57
C GLY A 41 -9.42 0.54 -18.55
N GLY A 42 -9.59 0.98 -17.31
CA GLY A 42 -10.29 0.27 -16.24
C GLY A 42 -9.57 -0.97 -15.68
N ASP A 43 -8.39 -1.31 -16.20
CA ASP A 43 -7.59 -2.43 -15.68
C ASP A 43 -6.81 -2.00 -14.44
N GLN A 44 -7.05 -2.67 -13.31
CA GLN A 44 -6.43 -2.34 -12.02
C GLN A 44 -4.90 -2.49 -12.04
N LYS A 45 -4.37 -3.42 -12.81
CA LYS A 45 -2.95 -3.62 -12.98
C LYS A 45 -2.31 -2.46 -13.74
N ASP A 46 -2.99 -1.98 -14.78
CA ASP A 46 -2.53 -0.84 -15.58
C ASP A 46 -2.59 0.45 -14.74
N ILE A 47 -3.64 0.65 -13.94
CA ILE A 47 -3.75 1.77 -13.01
C ILE A 47 -2.59 1.75 -12.01
N THR A 48 -2.29 0.59 -11.40
CA THR A 48 -1.20 0.48 -10.43
C THR A 48 0.17 0.70 -11.08
N ASN A 49 0.38 0.23 -12.30
CA ASN A 49 1.61 0.49 -13.05
C ASN A 49 1.76 1.97 -13.43
N ALA A 50 0.66 2.64 -13.79
CA ALA A 50 0.65 4.07 -14.08
C ALA A 50 1.01 4.90 -12.83
N VAL A 51 0.41 4.59 -11.67
CA VAL A 51 0.75 5.20 -10.38
C VAL A 51 2.24 5.06 -10.08
N LYS A 52 2.77 3.84 -10.22
CA LYS A 52 4.19 3.55 -10.02
C LYS A 52 5.10 4.34 -10.96
N GLN A 53 4.72 4.45 -12.23
CA GLN A 53 5.46 5.23 -13.21
C GLN A 53 5.46 6.72 -12.84
N VAL A 54 4.31 7.27 -12.48
CA VAL A 54 4.19 8.68 -12.07
C VAL A 54 5.05 8.97 -10.84
N ILE A 55 5.04 8.09 -9.85
CA ILE A 55 5.90 8.24 -8.66
C ILE A 55 7.38 8.25 -9.05
N LYS A 56 7.82 7.33 -9.92
CA LYS A 56 9.23 7.27 -10.40
C LYS A 56 9.66 8.57 -11.10
N GLU A 57 8.76 9.20 -11.86
CA GLU A 57 9.03 10.46 -12.55
C GLU A 57 9.01 11.68 -11.62
N CYS A 58 8.21 11.62 -10.54
CA CYS A 58 8.04 12.73 -9.61
C CYS A 58 9.05 12.72 -8.46
N VAL A 59 9.57 11.57 -8.07
CA VAL A 59 10.57 11.44 -7.00
C VAL A 59 11.94 11.92 -7.46
N ILE A 60 12.53 12.85 -6.69
CA ILE A 60 13.83 13.48 -6.97
C ILE A 60 14.95 12.80 -6.18
N THR A 61 14.62 12.18 -5.04
CA THR A 61 15.60 11.51 -4.17
C THR A 61 16.32 10.39 -4.93
N LYS A 62 17.64 10.54 -5.09
CA LYS A 62 18.46 9.56 -5.79
C LYS A 62 18.63 8.28 -4.95
N GLY A 63 18.62 7.14 -5.63
CA GLY A 63 18.89 5.83 -5.01
C GLY A 63 17.70 5.22 -4.29
N LEU A 64 16.55 5.87 -4.25
CA LEU A 64 15.32 5.28 -3.73
C LEU A 64 14.77 4.27 -4.75
N LYS A 65 14.71 3.00 -4.35
CA LYS A 65 14.13 1.92 -5.17
C LYS A 65 12.63 1.84 -4.92
N ILE A 66 11.85 2.57 -5.71
CA ILE A 66 10.37 2.61 -5.60
C ILE A 66 9.77 1.21 -5.63
N ASP A 67 10.31 0.30 -6.45
CA ASP A 67 9.83 -1.08 -6.59
C ASP A 67 9.91 -1.90 -5.30
N ASN A 68 10.76 -1.51 -4.37
CA ASN A 68 10.98 -2.21 -3.09
C ASN A 68 10.23 -1.56 -1.93
N LEU A 69 9.54 -0.45 -2.16
CA LEU A 69 8.75 0.19 -1.11
C LEU A 69 7.49 -0.63 -0.80
N PRO A 70 7.05 -0.65 0.46
CA PRO A 70 5.75 -1.18 0.83
C PRO A 70 4.60 -0.50 0.07
N ALA A 71 3.51 -1.21 -0.14
CA ALA A 71 2.34 -0.68 -0.83
C ALA A 71 1.83 0.61 -0.16
N PHE A 72 1.71 0.64 1.17
CA PHE A 72 1.24 1.81 1.91
C PHE A 72 2.17 3.05 1.80
N ASP A 73 3.49 2.87 1.63
CA ASP A 73 4.42 3.98 1.33
C ASP A 73 4.16 4.54 -0.06
N ILE A 74 3.91 3.68 -1.03
CA ILE A 74 3.59 4.05 -2.41
C ILE A 74 2.28 4.82 -2.46
N GLU A 75 1.26 4.32 -1.78
CA GLU A 75 -0.05 4.96 -1.67
C GLU A 75 0.05 6.33 -1.02
N TYR A 76 0.76 6.42 0.10
CA TYR A 76 0.96 7.68 0.82
C TYR A 76 1.75 8.71 0.01
N LEU A 77 2.82 8.27 -0.67
CA LEU A 77 3.63 9.11 -1.54
C LEU A 77 2.83 9.63 -2.73
N PHE A 78 2.07 8.75 -3.38
CA PHE A 78 1.21 9.14 -4.51
C PHE A 78 0.12 10.13 -4.11
N LEU A 79 -0.55 9.89 -2.98
CA LEU A 79 -1.57 10.77 -2.44
C LEU A 79 -1.02 12.19 -2.21
N ASN A 80 0.18 12.30 -1.63
CA ASN A 80 0.84 13.58 -1.40
C ASN A 80 1.29 14.27 -2.70
N ILE A 81 1.82 13.51 -3.68
CA ILE A 81 2.15 14.05 -5.01
C ILE A 81 0.88 14.59 -5.68
N ARG A 82 -0.24 13.83 -5.64
CA ARG A 82 -1.53 14.25 -6.19
C ARG A 82 -2.03 15.53 -5.52
N GLY A 83 -1.95 15.60 -4.20
CA GLY A 83 -2.38 16.78 -3.44
C GLY A 83 -1.67 18.06 -3.85
N LYS A 84 -0.38 17.97 -4.15
CA LYS A 84 0.40 19.11 -4.63
C LYS A 84 0.23 19.40 -6.13
N SER A 85 -0.40 18.49 -6.87
CA SER A 85 -0.59 18.61 -8.33
C SER A 85 -1.97 19.14 -8.69
N VAL A 86 -3.02 18.60 -8.07
CA VAL A 86 -4.43 18.85 -8.45
C VAL A 86 -5.19 19.61 -7.37
N GLY A 87 -4.81 19.41 -6.09
CA GLY A 87 -5.49 20.05 -4.96
C GLY A 87 -5.36 19.24 -3.68
N GLU A 88 -5.42 19.91 -2.56
CA GLU A 88 -5.18 19.32 -1.22
C GLU A 88 -6.43 18.64 -0.62
N SER A 89 -7.48 18.45 -1.41
CA SER A 89 -8.68 17.72 -1.01
C SER A 89 -9.13 16.75 -2.12
N ILE A 90 -9.91 15.75 -1.71
CA ILE A 90 -10.51 14.75 -2.59
C ILE A 90 -12.01 14.78 -2.38
N ASP A 91 -12.76 14.85 -3.48
CA ASP A 91 -14.20 14.68 -3.46
C ASP A 91 -14.52 13.22 -3.73
N LEU A 92 -15.23 12.59 -2.82
CA LEU A 92 -15.58 11.17 -2.83
C LEU A 92 -17.09 10.99 -2.76
N LEU A 93 -17.57 9.93 -3.41
CA LEU A 93 -18.95 9.49 -3.29
C LEU A 93 -18.97 8.22 -2.42
N VAL A 94 -19.55 8.33 -1.23
CA VAL A 94 -19.54 7.24 -0.25
C VAL A 94 -20.93 6.66 -0.08
N THR A 95 -21.03 5.34 -0.16
CA THR A 95 -22.31 4.63 0.07
C THR A 95 -22.56 4.46 1.56
N CYS A 96 -23.75 4.86 2.02
CA CYS A 96 -24.19 4.67 3.41
C CYS A 96 -24.41 3.19 3.71
N GLY A 97 -23.78 2.71 4.79
CA GLY A 97 -23.85 1.29 5.17
C GLY A 97 -25.20 0.85 5.73
N ASP A 98 -26.01 1.79 6.21
CA ASP A 98 -27.31 1.48 6.86
C ASP A 98 -28.40 1.07 5.87
N ASP A 99 -28.32 1.48 4.60
CA ASP A 99 -29.26 1.07 3.55
C ASP A 99 -28.58 0.48 2.30
N GLY A 100 -27.24 0.61 2.20
CA GLY A 100 -26.44 0.08 1.10
C GLY A 100 -26.76 0.68 -0.28
N LYS A 101 -27.40 1.85 -0.33
CA LYS A 101 -27.90 2.45 -1.58
C LYS A 101 -27.68 3.96 -1.67
N THR A 102 -27.79 4.65 -0.54
CA THR A 102 -27.69 6.12 -0.52
C THR A 102 -26.24 6.52 -0.59
N GLU A 103 -25.91 7.30 -1.59
CA GLU A 103 -24.57 7.87 -1.78
C GLU A 103 -24.53 9.31 -1.26
N VAL A 104 -23.44 9.66 -0.60
CA VAL A 104 -23.20 11.00 -0.04
C VAL A 104 -21.86 11.50 -0.56
N SER A 105 -21.85 12.70 -1.13
CA SER A 105 -20.61 13.36 -1.52
C SER A 105 -19.92 13.95 -0.29
N VAL A 106 -18.63 13.66 -0.14
CA VAL A 106 -17.78 14.11 0.96
C VAL A 106 -16.47 14.64 0.42
N THR A 107 -16.04 15.81 0.90
CA THR A 107 -14.72 16.36 0.61
C THR A 107 -13.78 16.02 1.75
N VAL A 108 -12.72 15.28 1.48
CA VAL A 108 -11.73 14.85 2.46
C VAL A 108 -10.40 15.58 2.20
N PRO A 109 -9.88 16.35 3.18
CA PRO A 109 -8.53 16.90 3.10
C PRO A 109 -7.48 15.77 3.06
N ILE A 110 -6.52 15.86 2.16
CA ILE A 110 -5.43 14.85 2.05
C ILE A 110 -4.60 14.77 3.33
N SER A 111 -4.47 15.89 4.07
CA SER A 111 -3.80 15.93 5.37
C SER A 111 -4.41 15.00 6.43
N ASP A 112 -5.69 14.68 6.29
CA ASP A 112 -6.43 13.86 7.26
C ASP A 112 -6.30 12.37 6.96
N ILE A 113 -5.80 12.02 5.77
CA ILE A 113 -5.56 10.64 5.35
C ILE A 113 -4.16 10.25 5.80
N GLN A 114 -4.07 9.26 6.69
CA GLN A 114 -2.82 8.85 7.31
C GLN A 114 -2.58 7.35 7.16
N VAL A 115 -1.30 6.96 7.25
CA VAL A 115 -0.96 5.55 7.40
C VAL A 115 -1.14 5.17 8.87
N VAL A 116 -2.16 4.37 9.13
CA VAL A 116 -2.50 3.89 10.47
C VAL A 116 -1.79 2.56 10.71
N ARG A 117 -1.14 2.45 11.86
CA ARG A 117 -0.48 1.24 12.33
C ARG A 117 -1.22 0.70 13.56
N SER A 118 -1.47 -0.60 13.58
CA SER A 118 -1.98 -1.27 14.79
C SER A 118 -0.92 -1.20 15.91
N GLU A 119 -1.35 -0.97 17.16
CA GLU A 119 -0.46 -0.98 18.32
C GLU A 119 0.21 -2.34 18.55
N ASP A 120 -0.48 -3.43 18.17
CA ASP A 120 0.01 -4.81 18.29
C ASP A 120 0.92 -5.24 17.13
N HIS A 121 1.20 -4.35 16.18
CA HIS A 121 1.99 -4.73 15.01
C HIS A 121 3.46 -4.88 15.34
N THR A 122 4.01 -6.06 15.05
CA THR A 122 5.44 -6.34 15.12
C THR A 122 5.91 -7.04 13.85
N SER A 123 7.15 -6.76 13.45
CA SER A 123 7.82 -7.49 12.36
C SER A 123 8.55 -8.74 12.84
N GLU A 124 8.72 -8.91 14.15
CA GLU A 124 9.38 -10.08 14.76
C GLU A 124 8.32 -10.92 15.46
N ILE A 125 8.13 -12.15 14.98
CA ILE A 125 7.03 -13.02 15.34
C ILE A 125 7.59 -14.30 15.93
N GLU A 126 7.34 -14.54 17.22
CA GLU A 126 7.70 -15.79 17.89
C GLU A 126 6.73 -16.90 17.46
N ILE A 127 7.25 -17.90 16.75
CA ILE A 127 6.46 -19.04 16.27
C ILE A 127 6.45 -20.23 17.22
N GLY A 128 7.27 -20.21 18.24
CA GLY A 128 7.42 -21.30 19.24
C GLY A 128 8.78 -21.97 19.17
N ASP A 129 9.07 -22.79 20.16
CA ASP A 129 10.34 -23.56 20.28
C ASP A 129 11.61 -22.67 20.19
N GLY A 130 11.51 -21.43 20.64
CA GLY A 130 12.60 -20.46 20.60
C GLY A 130 12.83 -19.81 19.22
N TRP A 131 12.03 -20.16 18.22
CA TRP A 131 12.17 -19.60 16.88
C TRP A 131 11.39 -18.30 16.69
N THR A 132 12.04 -17.31 16.08
CA THR A 132 11.47 -16.04 15.69
C THR A 132 11.60 -15.85 14.18
N VAL A 133 10.52 -15.41 13.55
CA VAL A 133 10.48 -15.02 12.13
C VAL A 133 10.43 -13.51 12.04
N LYS A 134 11.41 -12.93 11.35
CA LYS A 134 11.39 -11.52 10.99
C LYS A 134 10.76 -11.36 9.62
N MET A 135 9.69 -10.57 9.57
CA MET A 135 8.92 -10.29 8.37
C MET A 135 9.26 -8.91 7.80
N LYS A 136 9.19 -8.80 6.49
CA LYS A 136 9.21 -7.53 5.75
C LYS A 136 7.87 -7.30 5.07
N TYR A 137 7.52 -6.03 4.86
CA TYR A 137 6.28 -5.69 4.16
C TYR A 137 6.31 -6.13 2.70
N PRO A 138 5.17 -6.58 2.15
CA PRO A 138 5.07 -6.86 0.73
C PRO A 138 5.34 -5.59 -0.08
N SER A 139 6.17 -5.71 -1.10
CA SER A 139 6.39 -4.62 -2.05
C SER A 139 5.17 -4.45 -2.97
N LEU A 140 5.08 -3.30 -3.61
CA LEU A 140 4.01 -3.03 -4.57
C LEU A 140 3.95 -4.09 -5.69
N ASN A 141 5.09 -4.57 -6.18
CA ASN A 141 5.12 -5.63 -7.18
C ASN A 141 4.51 -6.94 -6.67
N GLN A 142 4.86 -7.35 -5.44
CA GLN A 142 4.29 -8.54 -4.81
C GLN A 142 2.78 -8.38 -4.59
N PHE A 143 2.34 -7.17 -4.20
CA PHE A 143 0.93 -6.85 -4.07
C PHE A 143 0.18 -6.94 -5.41
N ILE A 144 0.75 -6.40 -6.49
CA ILE A 144 0.18 -6.48 -7.85
C ILE A 144 0.10 -7.94 -8.28
N ASP A 145 1.19 -8.69 -8.17
CA ASP A 145 1.26 -10.07 -8.63
C ASP A 145 0.28 -10.97 -7.85
N SER A 146 0.05 -10.71 -6.56
CA SER A 146 -0.89 -11.48 -5.75
C SER A 146 -2.36 -11.19 -6.03
N ASN A 147 -2.70 -9.95 -6.37
CA ASN A 147 -4.10 -9.54 -6.54
C ASN A 147 -4.61 -9.63 -7.99
N PHE A 148 -3.72 -9.57 -8.99
CA PHE A 148 -4.12 -9.40 -10.40
C PHE A 148 -3.69 -10.54 -11.33
N THR A 149 -3.18 -11.66 -10.81
CA THR A 149 -2.93 -12.87 -11.61
C THR A 149 -4.14 -13.81 -11.55
N ASP A 150 -4.81 -14.00 -12.68
CA ASP A 150 -6.09 -14.73 -12.80
C ASP A 150 -5.98 -16.27 -12.70
N SER A 151 -4.79 -16.84 -12.50
CA SER A 151 -4.55 -18.27 -12.79
C SER A 151 -4.21 -19.15 -11.58
N GLU A 152 -4.13 -18.63 -10.37
CA GLU A 152 -3.73 -19.42 -9.20
C GLU A 152 -4.83 -19.49 -8.14
N ASP A 153 -4.88 -20.62 -7.44
CA ASP A 153 -5.70 -20.81 -6.26
C ASP A 153 -5.35 -19.74 -5.21
N THR A 154 -6.35 -19.13 -4.60
CA THR A 154 -6.20 -18.08 -3.59
C THR A 154 -5.29 -18.51 -2.44
N ILE A 155 -5.33 -19.80 -2.07
CA ILE A 155 -4.47 -20.38 -1.04
C ILE A 155 -3.00 -20.33 -1.47
N GLU A 156 -2.69 -20.76 -2.69
CA GLU A 156 -1.32 -20.76 -3.20
C GLU A 156 -0.73 -19.35 -3.29
N LYS A 157 -1.53 -18.36 -3.66
CA LYS A 157 -1.13 -16.95 -3.65
C LYS A 157 -0.75 -16.48 -2.25
N SER A 158 -1.56 -16.82 -1.23
CA SER A 158 -1.29 -16.46 0.16
C SER A 158 0.05 -17.04 0.63
N PHE A 159 0.32 -18.31 0.34
CA PHE A 159 1.62 -18.95 0.67
C PHE A 159 2.80 -18.28 -0.04
N ASN A 160 2.64 -17.92 -1.31
CA ASN A 160 3.68 -17.26 -2.09
C ASN A 160 3.98 -15.84 -1.55
N VAL A 161 2.95 -15.08 -1.19
CA VAL A 161 3.12 -13.75 -0.57
C VAL A 161 3.80 -13.88 0.78
N LEU A 162 3.30 -14.76 1.66
CA LEU A 162 3.83 -14.94 2.99
C LEU A 162 5.31 -15.36 2.95
N SER A 163 5.66 -16.38 2.16
CA SER A 163 7.04 -16.84 2.02
C SER A 163 7.97 -15.76 1.48
N SER A 164 7.49 -14.92 0.57
CA SER A 164 8.26 -13.82 -0.01
C SER A 164 8.48 -12.65 0.97
N CYS A 165 7.65 -12.55 2.01
CA CYS A 165 7.75 -11.53 3.05
C CYS A 165 8.63 -11.95 4.25
N ILE A 166 9.14 -13.17 4.28
CA ILE A 166 10.16 -13.58 5.26
C ILE A 166 11.45 -12.84 4.95
N GLU A 167 12.03 -12.18 5.95
CA GLU A 167 13.37 -11.59 5.88
C GLU A 167 14.41 -12.53 6.48
N MET A 168 14.08 -13.12 7.63
CA MET A 168 14.99 -13.95 8.42
C MET A 168 14.21 -14.90 9.34
N VAL A 169 14.77 -16.06 9.59
CA VAL A 169 14.32 -17.00 10.64
C VAL A 169 15.49 -17.23 11.57
N TYR A 170 15.32 -17.06 12.88
CA TYR A 170 16.41 -17.16 13.83
C TYR A 170 15.96 -17.62 15.22
N ASN A 171 16.93 -18.14 15.98
CA ASN A 171 16.83 -18.41 17.40
C ASN A 171 18.12 -17.93 18.10
N ASP A 172 18.35 -18.31 19.35
CA ASP A 172 19.54 -17.91 20.11
C ASP A 172 20.85 -18.46 19.55
N GLU A 173 20.82 -19.56 18.77
CA GLU A 173 21.99 -20.29 18.29
C GLU A 173 22.20 -20.15 16.77
N GLU A 174 21.12 -20.05 16.00
CA GLU A 174 21.15 -20.12 14.53
C GLU A 174 20.35 -18.99 13.88
N MET A 175 20.79 -18.58 12.70
CA MET A 175 20.13 -17.53 11.91
C MET A 175 20.16 -17.90 10.42
N PHE A 176 19.00 -17.85 9.78
CA PHE A 176 18.81 -18.12 8.35
C PHE A 176 18.23 -16.89 7.66
N ALA A 177 19.03 -16.25 6.81
CA ALA A 177 18.54 -15.12 6.00
C ALA A 177 17.79 -15.65 4.77
N ALA A 178 16.62 -15.09 4.50
CA ALA A 178 15.84 -15.47 3.32
C ALA A 178 16.56 -15.19 1.98
N SER A 179 17.56 -14.27 1.99
CA SER A 179 18.42 -14.02 0.82
C SER A 179 19.28 -15.21 0.42
N ASP A 180 19.56 -16.11 1.36
CA ASP A 180 20.43 -17.28 1.16
C ASP A 180 19.62 -18.53 0.79
N CYS A 181 18.28 -18.41 0.79
CA CYS A 181 17.34 -19.45 0.45
C CYS A 181 16.70 -19.22 -0.93
N THR A 182 16.35 -20.29 -1.61
CA THR A 182 15.52 -20.21 -2.81
C THR A 182 14.05 -19.96 -2.46
N LYS A 183 13.27 -19.40 -3.40
CA LYS A 183 11.82 -19.24 -3.20
C LYS A 183 11.11 -20.56 -2.88
N LYS A 184 11.59 -21.66 -3.46
CA LYS A 184 11.03 -22.99 -3.24
C LYS A 184 11.29 -23.46 -1.82
N GLU A 185 12.51 -23.31 -1.30
CA GLU A 185 12.85 -23.67 0.07
C GLU A 185 12.06 -22.86 1.09
N LEU A 186 11.89 -21.54 0.89
CA LEU A 186 11.05 -20.71 1.75
C LEU A 186 9.59 -21.16 1.75
N LYS A 187 9.06 -21.53 0.59
CA LYS A 187 7.68 -22.03 0.47
C LYS A 187 7.52 -23.37 1.18
N GLU A 188 8.41 -24.35 0.92
CA GLU A 188 8.41 -25.64 1.57
C GLU A 188 8.55 -25.51 3.10
N TRP A 189 9.34 -24.54 3.56
CA TRP A 189 9.47 -24.25 5.00
C TRP A 189 8.15 -23.72 5.59
N VAL A 190 7.45 -22.80 4.89
CA VAL A 190 6.13 -22.29 5.32
C VAL A 190 5.10 -23.41 5.35
N GLU A 191 5.11 -24.32 4.36
CA GLU A 191 4.21 -25.47 4.29
C GLU A 191 4.44 -26.49 5.42
N ALA A 192 5.64 -26.50 5.99
CA ALA A 192 5.99 -27.37 7.13
C ALA A 192 5.56 -26.80 8.49
N LEU A 193 5.09 -25.56 8.56
CA LEU A 193 4.59 -24.95 9.80
C LEU A 193 3.27 -25.58 10.24
N THR A 194 3.06 -25.63 11.54
CA THR A 194 1.73 -25.96 12.08
C THR A 194 0.73 -24.82 11.80
N SER A 195 -0.56 -25.13 11.78
CA SER A 195 -1.61 -24.12 11.58
C SER A 195 -1.52 -22.96 12.59
N GLN A 196 -1.13 -23.24 13.83
CA GLN A 196 -0.97 -22.18 14.85
C GLN A 196 0.23 -21.27 14.55
N GLN A 197 1.34 -21.82 14.07
CA GLN A 197 2.49 -21.03 13.65
C GLN A 197 2.18 -20.18 12.43
N PHE A 198 1.50 -20.77 11.46
CA PHE A 198 1.07 -20.06 10.25
C PHE A 198 0.13 -18.88 10.57
N GLN A 199 -0.88 -19.07 11.44
CA GLN A 199 -1.78 -17.99 11.88
C GLN A 199 -1.05 -16.84 12.57
N LYS A 200 0.05 -17.12 13.29
CA LYS A 200 0.86 -16.04 13.86
C LYS A 200 1.52 -15.19 12.78
N LEU A 201 1.96 -15.80 11.68
CA LEU A 201 2.52 -15.08 10.54
C LEU A 201 1.44 -14.32 9.75
N GLU A 202 0.25 -14.88 9.60
CA GLU A 202 -0.90 -14.19 8.96
C GLU A 202 -1.28 -12.91 9.71
N LYS A 203 -1.21 -12.90 11.04
CA LYS A 203 -1.49 -11.72 11.86
C LYS A 203 -0.61 -10.51 11.50
N PHE A 204 0.59 -10.73 10.97
CA PHE A 204 1.44 -9.65 10.48
C PHE A 204 0.75 -8.84 9.37
N PHE A 205 0.08 -9.51 8.42
CA PHE A 205 -0.62 -8.85 7.31
C PHE A 205 -1.91 -8.17 7.75
N GLU A 206 -2.60 -8.73 8.75
CA GLU A 206 -3.82 -8.13 9.31
C GLU A 206 -3.52 -6.81 10.04
N THR A 207 -2.37 -6.76 10.73
CA THR A 207 -1.97 -5.64 11.58
C THR A 207 -1.00 -4.66 10.92
N MET A 208 -0.49 -4.96 9.71
CA MET A 208 0.45 -4.10 9.01
C MET A 208 -0.12 -2.69 8.75
N PRO A 209 0.75 -1.68 8.64
CA PRO A 209 0.31 -0.32 8.34
C PRO A 209 -0.52 -0.26 7.05
N LYS A 210 -1.59 0.54 7.08
CA LYS A 210 -2.49 0.77 5.94
C LYS A 210 -2.79 2.26 5.81
N LEU A 211 -2.86 2.74 4.57
CA LEU A 211 -3.43 4.05 4.30
C LEU A 211 -4.92 3.99 4.61
N SER A 212 -5.38 4.78 5.57
CA SER A 212 -6.76 4.71 6.04
C SER A 212 -7.27 6.08 6.50
N HIS A 213 -8.56 6.29 6.27
CA HIS A 213 -9.29 7.45 6.79
C HIS A 213 -10.68 7.02 7.22
N LYS A 214 -11.04 7.35 8.46
CA LYS A 214 -12.36 7.09 9.01
C LYS A 214 -13.19 8.38 8.97
N LEU A 215 -14.32 8.31 8.32
CA LEU A 215 -15.26 9.44 8.24
C LEU A 215 -16.65 9.05 8.71
N THR A 216 -17.41 10.04 9.16
CA THR A 216 -18.81 9.87 9.56
C THR A 216 -19.68 10.69 8.63
N VAL A 217 -20.68 10.04 8.03
CA VAL A 217 -21.65 10.67 7.12
C VAL A 217 -23.06 10.43 7.63
N THR A 218 -23.92 11.41 7.47
CA THR A 218 -25.35 11.27 7.79
C THR A 218 -26.10 10.91 6.51
N ASN A 219 -26.78 9.77 6.52
CA ASN A 219 -27.65 9.38 5.41
C ASN A 219 -28.82 10.37 5.29
N PRO A 220 -28.97 11.08 4.16
CA PRO A 220 -30.03 12.10 4.00
C PRO A 220 -31.45 11.50 4.01
N ASN A 221 -31.60 10.21 3.70
CA ASN A 221 -32.88 9.53 3.63
C ASN A 221 -33.30 8.94 4.99
N THR A 222 -32.41 8.20 5.65
CA THR A 222 -32.71 7.53 6.93
C THR A 222 -32.42 8.38 8.15
N LYS A 223 -31.64 9.48 8.00
CA LYS A 223 -31.16 10.37 9.08
C LYS A 223 -30.21 9.67 10.08
N LYS A 224 -29.69 8.52 9.74
CA LYS A 224 -28.72 7.80 10.57
C LYS A 224 -27.30 8.20 10.25
N GLU A 225 -26.46 8.23 11.27
CA GLU A 225 -25.02 8.36 11.13
C GLU A 225 -24.42 7.01 10.69
N ASN A 226 -23.56 7.08 9.68
CA ASN A 226 -22.81 5.95 9.16
C ASN A 226 -21.33 6.23 9.30
N THR A 227 -20.58 5.27 9.77
CA THR A 227 -19.13 5.31 9.76
C THR A 227 -18.63 4.57 8.53
N VAL A 228 -17.84 5.25 7.71
CA VAL A 228 -17.19 4.68 6.53
C VAL A 228 -15.68 4.72 6.76
N VAL A 229 -15.02 3.61 6.50
CA VAL A 229 -13.56 3.50 6.53
C VAL A 229 -13.09 3.37 5.10
N LEU A 230 -12.23 4.28 4.68
CA LEU A 230 -11.57 4.25 3.37
C LEU A 230 -10.18 3.66 3.56
N GLU A 231 -9.81 2.67 2.77
CA GLU A 231 -8.52 1.98 2.86
C GLU A 231 -7.87 1.80 1.49
N GLY A 232 -6.59 2.13 1.41
CA GLY A 232 -5.82 1.99 0.18
C GLY A 232 -6.18 3.01 -0.90
N LEU A 233 -5.40 3.03 -1.99
CA LEU A 233 -5.60 4.00 -3.07
C LEU A 233 -6.95 3.89 -3.77
N ALA A 234 -7.50 2.69 -3.91
CA ALA A 234 -8.73 2.47 -4.66
C ALA A 234 -9.89 3.31 -4.12
N ASP A 235 -10.04 3.38 -2.79
CA ASP A 235 -11.12 4.12 -2.15
C ASP A 235 -10.97 5.65 -2.25
N PHE A 236 -9.74 6.13 -2.55
CA PHE A 236 -9.45 7.55 -2.72
C PHE A 236 -9.44 8.01 -4.19
N PHE A 237 -9.74 7.12 -5.13
CA PHE A 237 -9.79 7.39 -6.58
C PHE A 237 -11.09 6.93 -7.26
N ALA A 238 -12.05 6.44 -6.46
CA ALA A 238 -13.36 6.04 -6.96
C ALA A 238 -14.22 7.23 -7.38
#